data_21cba193b2471dcbdca3a0dbe003fc23
#
_entry.id   21cba193b2471dcbdca3a0dbe003fc23
#
_cell.length_a   1.000
_cell.length_b   1.000
_cell.length_c   1.000
_cell.angle_alpha   90.00
_cell.angle_beta   90.00
_cell.angle_gamma   90.00
#
_symmetry.space_group_name_H-M   'P 1'
#
loop_
_entity.id
_entity.type
_entity.pdbx_description
1 polymer ?
#
loop_
_entity_poly.entity_id
_entity_poly.type
_entity_poly.pdbx_seq_one_letter_code
_entity_poly.pdbx_strand_id
1 'polypeptide(L)'
;MSSFSLSAEQVQAFQDDGYLFVPGFYDAEEMALLLQVAKSDMDKTENVHGPVDAAGRISKLWLTSDTDRDDVYNAVCHGRRMVDAMEQIMMDEVYLYHYKMMVKEPRVGGAWEWHQDYGYWYNNGCLYPDMASCMIAVDRASKANGCLQVLRGSNLLGRLDHGTVGDQTGTNPERMKVLEERLELVHCEMSPGTVLFFHSNTLHRSDPNTSSDARWALICCYTAVGNTPFIEGAAGDFTPFERWDDERVRAAVDDHEARLNPAT
;
A
#
# COMPACT_ATOMS: atom_id res chain seq x y z
N MET A 1 16.27 -12.06 -16.80
CA MET A 1 15.11 -11.25 -17.24
C MET A 1 15.58 -9.80 -17.32
N SER A 2 14.98 -8.98 -18.20
CA SER A 2 15.33 -7.55 -18.25
C SER A 2 14.97 -6.89 -16.93
N SER A 3 15.85 -6.05 -16.36
CA SER A 3 15.55 -5.23 -15.21
C SER A 3 14.33 -4.35 -15.52
N PHE A 4 13.33 -4.36 -14.64
CA PHE A 4 12.22 -3.40 -14.73
C PHE A 4 12.77 -1.99 -14.51
N SER A 5 12.32 -1.04 -15.32
CA SER A 5 12.72 0.35 -15.18
C SER A 5 11.57 1.27 -15.54
N LEU A 6 11.31 2.23 -14.67
CA LEU A 6 10.42 3.35 -14.96
C LEU A 6 11.11 4.32 -15.92
N SER A 7 10.33 4.98 -16.77
CA SER A 7 10.87 6.06 -17.60
C SER A 7 11.09 7.33 -16.77
N ALA A 8 11.94 8.23 -17.24
CA ALA A 8 12.15 9.52 -16.60
C ALA A 8 10.86 10.34 -16.47
N GLU A 9 9.98 10.25 -17.48
CA GLU A 9 8.67 10.91 -17.46
C GLU A 9 7.74 10.32 -16.38
N GLN A 10 7.79 9.00 -16.13
CA GLN A 10 7.03 8.36 -15.07
C GLN A 10 7.52 8.80 -13.69
N VAL A 11 8.84 8.85 -13.48
CA VAL A 11 9.43 9.35 -12.22
C VAL A 11 9.05 10.81 -12.01
N GLN A 12 9.16 11.66 -13.05
CA GLN A 12 8.78 13.07 -12.96
C GLN A 12 7.27 13.24 -12.65
N ALA A 13 6.41 12.45 -13.30
CA ALA A 13 4.97 12.48 -13.03
C ALA A 13 4.65 12.13 -11.56
N PHE A 14 5.37 11.16 -10.97
CA PHE A 14 5.22 10.87 -9.55
C PHE A 14 5.62 12.06 -8.65
N GLN A 15 6.72 12.75 -8.98
CA GLN A 15 7.17 13.91 -8.23
C GLN A 15 6.16 15.07 -8.31
N ASP A 16 5.61 15.32 -9.49
CA ASP A 16 4.68 16.43 -9.73
C ASP A 16 3.28 16.15 -9.17
N ASP A 17 2.75 14.96 -9.44
CA ASP A 17 1.36 14.58 -9.12
C ASP A 17 1.21 13.93 -7.74
N GLY A 18 2.30 13.39 -7.18
CA GLY A 18 2.32 12.65 -5.92
C GLY A 18 1.90 11.19 -6.04
N TYR A 19 1.62 10.70 -7.25
CA TYR A 19 1.27 9.32 -7.51
C TYR A 19 1.61 8.90 -8.95
N LEU A 20 1.71 7.57 -9.16
CA LEU A 20 1.99 6.99 -10.48
C LEU A 20 1.27 5.65 -10.62
N PHE A 21 0.53 5.45 -11.72
CA PHE A 21 0.02 4.13 -12.10
C PHE A 21 0.99 3.40 -13.02
N VAL A 22 1.22 2.13 -12.73
CA VAL A 22 1.98 1.22 -13.61
C VAL A 22 1.12 -0.01 -13.90
N PRO A 23 0.32 0.02 -14.99
CA PRO A 23 -0.48 -1.12 -15.41
C PRO A 23 0.40 -2.30 -15.83
N GLY A 24 -0.05 -3.54 -15.51
CA GLY A 24 0.67 -4.75 -15.89
C GLY A 24 2.04 -4.91 -15.22
N PHE A 25 2.22 -4.31 -14.05
CA PHE A 25 3.42 -4.49 -13.24
C PHE A 25 3.58 -5.93 -12.79
N TYR A 26 2.48 -6.56 -12.42
CA TYR A 26 2.34 -8.00 -12.19
C TYR A 26 1.38 -8.59 -13.20
N ASP A 27 1.57 -9.86 -13.54
CA ASP A 27 0.67 -10.56 -14.45
C ASP A 27 -0.52 -11.22 -13.74
N ALA A 28 -1.40 -11.84 -14.51
CA ALA A 28 -2.62 -12.45 -13.98
C ALA A 28 -2.35 -13.70 -13.13
N GLU A 29 -1.29 -14.44 -13.42
CA GLU A 29 -0.92 -15.66 -12.68
C GLU A 29 -0.35 -15.27 -11.31
N GLU A 30 0.53 -14.27 -11.26
CA GLU A 30 1.05 -13.70 -10.01
C GLU A 30 -0.09 -13.20 -9.10
N MET A 31 -1.08 -12.52 -9.67
CA MET A 31 -2.20 -12.00 -8.88
C MET A 31 -3.16 -13.09 -8.42
N ALA A 32 -3.40 -14.10 -9.25
CA ALA A 32 -4.23 -15.24 -8.86
C ALA A 32 -3.62 -16.01 -7.68
N LEU A 33 -2.31 -16.23 -7.72
CA LEU A 33 -1.58 -16.86 -6.63
C LEU A 33 -1.64 -16.01 -5.35
N LEU A 34 -1.31 -14.72 -5.44
CA LEU A 34 -1.35 -13.82 -4.29
C LEU A 34 -2.75 -13.78 -3.65
N LEU A 35 -3.81 -13.77 -4.47
CA LEU A 35 -5.18 -13.81 -3.97
C LEU A 35 -5.51 -15.12 -3.27
N GLN A 36 -5.08 -16.25 -3.81
CA GLN A 36 -5.28 -17.57 -3.21
C GLN A 36 -4.60 -17.65 -1.83
N VAL A 37 -3.34 -17.25 -1.76
CA VAL A 37 -2.56 -17.18 -0.52
C VAL A 37 -3.24 -16.28 0.50
N ALA A 38 -3.58 -15.06 0.12
CA ALA A 38 -4.17 -14.07 1.01
C ALA A 38 -5.51 -14.52 1.60
N LYS A 39 -6.36 -15.20 0.82
CA LYS A 39 -7.62 -15.80 1.31
C LYS A 39 -7.35 -16.91 2.32
N SER A 40 -6.42 -17.82 2.02
CA SER A 40 -6.08 -18.91 2.93
C SER A 40 -5.50 -18.42 4.26
N ASP A 41 -4.66 -17.38 4.20
CA ASP A 41 -4.05 -16.82 5.39
C ASP A 41 -5.06 -16.01 6.22
N MET A 42 -5.96 -15.28 5.58
CA MET A 42 -7.03 -14.56 6.28
C MET A 42 -7.92 -15.52 7.09
N ASP A 43 -8.26 -16.67 6.52
CA ASP A 43 -9.08 -17.68 7.20
C ASP A 43 -8.40 -18.28 8.43
N LYS A 44 -7.07 -18.23 8.51
CA LYS A 44 -6.25 -18.76 9.61
C LYS A 44 -5.82 -17.68 10.61
N THR A 45 -6.02 -16.41 10.29
CA THR A 45 -5.52 -15.29 11.09
C THR A 45 -6.59 -14.78 12.07
N GLU A 46 -6.27 -14.85 13.37
CA GLU A 46 -7.13 -14.29 14.42
C GLU A 46 -7.07 -12.76 14.52
N ASN A 47 -6.05 -12.14 13.93
CA ASN A 47 -5.75 -10.70 14.04
C ASN A 47 -6.22 -9.88 12.83
N VAL A 48 -7.31 -10.27 12.19
CA VAL A 48 -7.94 -9.45 11.15
C VAL A 48 -8.75 -8.34 11.81
N HIS A 49 -8.36 -7.11 11.58
CA HIS A 49 -9.00 -5.93 12.19
C HIS A 49 -9.07 -4.79 11.17
N GLY A 50 -9.71 -3.72 11.53
CA GLY A 50 -9.77 -2.50 10.74
C GLY A 50 -10.61 -1.44 11.44
N PRO A 51 -10.41 -0.17 11.09
CA PRO A 51 -11.22 0.89 11.65
C PRO A 51 -12.68 0.76 11.18
N VAL A 52 -13.55 1.21 12.04
CA VAL A 52 -14.98 1.32 11.77
C VAL A 52 -15.26 2.65 11.09
N ASP A 53 -15.99 2.67 10.00
CA ASP A 53 -16.44 3.92 9.39
C ASP A 53 -17.67 4.50 10.13
N ALA A 54 -18.06 5.72 9.78
CA ALA A 54 -19.21 6.42 10.40
C ALA A 54 -20.55 5.66 10.28
N ALA A 55 -20.64 4.65 9.40
CA ALA A 55 -21.81 3.80 9.22
C ALA A 55 -21.67 2.43 9.90
N GLY A 56 -20.62 2.21 10.70
CA GLY A 56 -20.38 0.96 11.41
C GLY A 56 -19.79 -0.16 10.55
N ARG A 57 -19.27 0.13 9.36
CA ARG A 57 -18.67 -0.86 8.44
C ARG A 57 -17.17 -0.96 8.67
N ILE A 58 -16.62 -2.15 8.52
CA ILE A 58 -15.20 -2.45 8.77
C ILE A 58 -14.52 -2.81 7.45
N SER A 59 -13.37 -2.17 7.18
CA SER A 59 -12.42 -2.66 6.18
C SER A 59 -11.45 -3.61 6.88
N LYS A 60 -11.38 -4.85 6.43
CA LYS A 60 -10.47 -5.83 7.02
C LYS A 60 -9.03 -5.54 6.56
N LEU A 61 -8.13 -5.56 7.50
CA LEU A 61 -6.70 -5.49 7.24
C LEU A 61 -5.95 -6.36 8.25
N TRP A 62 -4.79 -6.83 7.85
CA TRP A 62 -3.79 -7.33 8.77
C TRP A 62 -2.41 -6.80 8.40
N LEU A 63 -1.67 -6.42 9.42
CA LEU A 63 -0.29 -6.02 9.30
C LEU A 63 0.57 -7.28 9.40
N THR A 64 1.44 -7.42 8.44
CA THR A 64 2.46 -8.44 8.47
C THR A 64 3.78 -7.71 8.37
N SER A 65 4.43 -7.48 9.50
CA SER A 65 5.77 -6.89 9.57
C SER A 65 6.85 -7.95 9.82
N ASP A 66 6.50 -9.22 9.66
CA ASP A 66 7.45 -10.32 9.79
C ASP A 66 8.27 -10.43 8.49
N THR A 67 9.34 -9.65 8.44
CA THR A 67 10.24 -9.57 7.29
C THR A 67 11.23 -10.75 7.21
N ASP A 68 11.25 -11.62 8.22
CA ASP A 68 12.17 -12.76 8.30
C ASP A 68 11.61 -14.03 7.63
N ARG A 69 10.41 -13.96 7.06
CA ARG A 69 9.78 -15.10 6.39
C ARG A 69 10.05 -15.12 4.89
N ASP A 70 10.49 -16.26 4.39
CA ASP A 70 10.46 -16.54 2.97
C ASP A 70 9.01 -16.95 2.59
N ASP A 71 8.19 -15.95 2.24
CA ASP A 71 6.82 -16.12 1.81
C ASP A 71 6.47 -15.22 0.61
N VAL A 72 5.28 -15.40 0.08
CA VAL A 72 4.83 -14.66 -1.12
C VAL A 72 4.74 -13.15 -0.88
N TYR A 73 4.44 -12.71 0.33
CA TYR A 73 4.34 -11.28 0.63
C TYR A 73 5.72 -10.63 0.63
N ASN A 74 6.69 -11.29 1.28
CA ASN A 74 8.08 -10.84 1.27
C ASN A 74 8.70 -10.96 -0.12
N ALA A 75 8.33 -11.98 -0.92
CA ALA A 75 8.74 -12.07 -2.33
C ALA A 75 8.28 -10.85 -3.14
N VAL A 76 7.08 -10.34 -2.89
CA VAL A 76 6.58 -9.10 -3.51
C VAL A 76 7.34 -7.88 -3.01
N CYS A 77 7.53 -7.76 -1.69
CA CYS A 77 8.15 -6.58 -1.08
C CYS A 77 9.66 -6.47 -1.35
N HIS A 78 10.37 -7.61 -1.33
CA HIS A 78 11.84 -7.65 -1.47
C HIS A 78 12.29 -7.96 -2.91
N GLY A 79 11.35 -8.37 -3.78
CA GLY A 79 11.64 -8.69 -5.17
C GLY A 79 12.24 -7.49 -5.91
N ARG A 80 13.31 -7.74 -6.67
CA ARG A 80 14.07 -6.69 -7.39
C ARG A 80 13.18 -5.74 -8.17
N ARG A 81 12.14 -6.25 -8.85
CA ARG A 81 11.20 -5.44 -9.64
C ARG A 81 10.57 -4.31 -8.83
N MET A 82 10.08 -4.62 -7.60
CA MET A 82 9.45 -3.65 -6.72
C MET A 82 10.48 -2.69 -6.11
N VAL A 83 11.58 -3.21 -5.61
CA VAL A 83 12.62 -2.40 -4.97
C VAL A 83 13.25 -1.42 -5.95
N ASP A 84 13.60 -1.88 -7.17
CA ASP A 84 14.17 -1.02 -8.21
C ASP A 84 13.19 0.10 -8.63
N ALA A 85 11.88 -0.19 -8.67
CA ALA A 85 10.86 0.84 -8.94
C ALA A 85 10.77 1.87 -7.80
N MET A 86 10.76 1.40 -6.54
CA MET A 86 10.69 2.29 -5.38
C MET A 86 11.92 3.21 -5.28
N GLU A 87 13.12 2.70 -5.50
CA GLU A 87 14.33 3.51 -5.48
C GLU A 87 14.37 4.54 -6.61
N GLN A 88 13.88 4.18 -7.80
CA GLN A 88 13.76 5.16 -8.89
C GLN A 88 12.78 6.29 -8.55
N ILE A 89 11.63 5.96 -7.93
CA ILE A 89 10.61 6.93 -7.53
C ILE A 89 11.12 7.82 -6.39
N MET A 90 11.76 7.22 -5.39
CA MET A 90 12.24 7.93 -4.21
C MET A 90 13.60 8.58 -4.43
N MET A 91 14.32 8.24 -5.52
CA MET A 91 15.67 8.72 -5.85
C MET A 91 16.68 8.48 -4.73
N ASP A 92 16.48 7.41 -3.95
CA ASP A 92 17.33 7.00 -2.83
C ASP A 92 17.24 5.49 -2.63
N GLU A 93 18.18 4.91 -1.91
CA GLU A 93 18.07 3.54 -1.41
C GLU A 93 16.91 3.46 -0.41
N VAL A 94 16.15 2.37 -0.48
CA VAL A 94 14.96 2.18 0.35
C VAL A 94 15.03 0.90 1.16
N TYR A 95 14.26 0.87 2.25
CA TYR A 95 13.90 -0.35 2.93
C TYR A 95 12.41 -0.38 3.31
N LEU A 96 11.94 -1.59 3.55
CA LEU A 96 10.54 -1.84 3.85
C LEU A 96 10.20 -1.29 5.23
N TYR A 97 9.21 -0.40 5.29
CA TYR A 97 8.68 0.10 6.54
C TYR A 97 7.65 -0.87 7.14
N HIS A 98 6.69 -1.27 6.34
CA HIS A 98 5.74 -2.35 6.62
C HIS A 98 4.96 -2.73 5.37
N TYR A 99 4.28 -3.86 5.41
CA TYR A 99 3.27 -4.19 4.42
C TYR A 99 1.97 -4.65 5.09
N LYS A 100 0.86 -4.50 4.38
CA LYS A 100 -0.48 -4.88 4.86
C LYS A 100 -1.34 -5.36 3.71
N MET A 101 -2.08 -6.44 3.93
CA MET A 101 -3.14 -6.85 3.03
C MET A 101 -4.45 -6.21 3.47
N MET A 102 -5.15 -5.61 2.54
CA MET A 102 -6.43 -4.97 2.78
C MET A 102 -7.52 -5.61 1.95
N VAL A 103 -8.68 -5.81 2.59
CA VAL A 103 -9.86 -6.29 1.91
C VAL A 103 -11.07 -5.42 2.23
N LYS A 104 -11.79 -5.01 1.19
CA LYS A 104 -13.15 -4.49 1.29
C LYS A 104 -14.12 -5.56 0.84
N GLU A 105 -14.72 -6.21 1.80
CA GLU A 105 -15.73 -7.23 1.54
C GLU A 105 -16.94 -6.66 0.78
N PRO A 106 -17.61 -7.46 -0.05
CA PRO A 106 -18.79 -7.03 -0.79
C PRO A 106 -19.86 -6.44 0.14
N ARG A 107 -20.34 -5.23 -0.17
CA ARG A 107 -21.44 -4.52 0.51
C ARG A 107 -21.20 -4.11 1.97
N VAL A 108 -20.16 -4.61 2.62
CA VAL A 108 -19.86 -4.35 4.04
C VAL A 108 -18.52 -3.67 4.29
N GLY A 109 -17.62 -3.68 3.32
CA GLY A 109 -16.31 -3.03 3.45
C GLY A 109 -16.44 -1.53 3.67
N GLY A 110 -15.84 -1.03 4.78
CA GLY A 110 -15.97 0.35 5.23
C GLY A 110 -15.15 1.37 4.45
N ALA A 111 -15.42 2.64 4.69
CA ALA A 111 -14.67 3.75 4.16
C ALA A 111 -13.34 3.96 4.93
N TRP A 112 -12.41 4.64 4.29
CA TRP A 112 -11.25 5.26 4.92
C TRP A 112 -11.32 6.75 4.69
N GLU A 113 -11.15 7.52 5.78
CA GLU A 113 -11.20 8.98 5.75
C GLU A 113 -9.96 9.59 5.10
N TRP A 114 -10.05 10.86 4.68
CA TRP A 114 -8.92 11.59 4.13
C TRP A 114 -7.73 11.64 5.08
N HIS A 115 -6.59 11.17 4.65
CA HIS A 115 -5.34 11.19 5.42
C HIS A 115 -4.11 11.23 4.51
N GLN A 116 -2.99 11.53 5.12
CA GLN A 116 -1.65 11.31 4.61
C GLN A 116 -1.02 10.19 5.44
N ASP A 117 -0.36 9.23 4.82
CA ASP A 117 0.39 8.21 5.56
C ASP A 117 1.43 8.85 6.49
N TYR A 118 2.11 9.91 6.03
CA TYR A 118 3.08 10.63 6.84
C TYR A 118 2.47 11.32 8.06
N GLY A 119 1.17 11.55 8.07
CA GLY A 119 0.45 12.03 9.26
C GLY A 119 0.57 11.07 10.45
N TYR A 120 0.64 9.76 10.18
CA TYR A 120 0.90 8.71 11.18
C TYR A 120 2.39 8.52 11.43
N TRP A 121 3.18 8.39 10.37
CA TRP A 121 4.60 8.02 10.45
C TRP A 121 5.46 9.10 11.10
N TYR A 122 5.08 10.36 10.96
CA TYR A 122 5.69 11.45 11.73
C TYR A 122 5.59 11.22 13.24
N ASN A 123 4.43 10.77 13.71
CA ASN A 123 4.22 10.46 15.13
C ASN A 123 4.96 9.19 15.56
N ASN A 124 5.32 8.33 14.64
CA ASN A 124 6.19 7.16 14.88
C ASN A 124 7.69 7.52 14.89
N GLY A 125 8.02 8.79 14.67
CA GLY A 125 9.41 9.29 14.76
C GLY A 125 10.14 9.42 13.42
N CYS A 126 9.47 9.23 12.26
CA CYS A 126 10.06 9.53 10.96
C CYS A 126 10.13 11.05 10.78
N LEU A 127 11.35 11.60 10.63
CA LEU A 127 11.56 13.06 10.57
C LEU A 127 11.17 13.67 9.22
N TYR A 128 11.34 12.90 8.15
CA TYR A 128 11.15 13.36 6.78
C TYR A 128 10.04 12.59 6.09
N PRO A 129 9.30 13.23 5.16
CA PRO A 129 8.31 12.57 4.34
C PRO A 129 8.94 11.72 3.21
N ASP A 130 10.21 11.36 3.31
CA ASP A 130 10.96 10.55 2.35
C ASP A 130 10.52 9.08 2.45
N MET A 131 9.25 8.90 2.17
CA MET A 131 8.54 7.63 2.25
C MET A 131 7.49 7.56 1.14
N ALA A 132 7.24 6.37 0.65
CA ALA A 132 6.21 6.13 -0.34
C ALA A 132 5.55 4.77 -0.13
N SER A 133 4.30 4.68 -0.56
CA SER A 133 3.53 3.44 -0.57
C SER A 133 3.33 2.95 -1.99
N CYS A 134 3.33 1.64 -2.19
CA CYS A 134 2.78 1.03 -3.39
C CYS A 134 1.54 0.21 -3.03
N MET A 135 0.45 0.42 -3.77
CA MET A 135 -0.77 -0.36 -3.66
C MET A 135 -0.92 -1.24 -4.89
N ILE A 136 -0.88 -2.54 -4.69
CA ILE A 136 -1.01 -3.55 -5.73
C ILE A 136 -2.48 -3.98 -5.77
N ALA A 137 -3.13 -3.81 -6.92
CA ALA A 137 -4.47 -4.33 -7.15
C ALA A 137 -4.40 -5.85 -7.33
N VAL A 138 -4.74 -6.61 -6.29
CA VAL A 138 -4.76 -8.08 -6.33
C VAL A 138 -5.97 -8.56 -7.13
N ASP A 139 -7.10 -7.89 -6.97
CA ASP A 139 -8.25 -7.97 -7.85
C ASP A 139 -8.64 -6.59 -8.38
N ARG A 140 -9.72 -6.52 -9.15
CA ARG A 140 -10.13 -5.26 -9.78
C ARG A 140 -10.55 -4.23 -8.72
N ALA A 141 -9.96 -3.04 -8.77
CA ALA A 141 -10.41 -1.87 -8.04
C ALA A 141 -11.27 -0.97 -8.94
N SER A 142 -12.44 -0.58 -8.46
CA SER A 142 -13.41 0.29 -9.15
C SER A 142 -14.06 1.26 -8.17
N LYS A 143 -14.72 2.29 -8.68
CA LYS A 143 -15.50 3.22 -7.83
C LYS A 143 -16.53 2.47 -6.99
N ALA A 144 -17.21 1.48 -7.58
CA ALA A 144 -18.28 0.74 -6.92
C ALA A 144 -17.79 -0.13 -5.75
N ASN A 145 -16.57 -0.70 -5.81
CA ASN A 145 -16.01 -1.49 -4.72
C ASN A 145 -15.04 -0.70 -3.82
N GLY A 146 -15.04 0.63 -3.94
CA GLY A 146 -14.29 1.51 -3.06
C GLY A 146 -12.81 1.58 -3.41
N CYS A 147 -12.45 1.83 -4.68
CA CYS A 147 -11.07 2.11 -5.08
C CYS A 147 -10.49 3.29 -4.30
N LEU A 148 -9.17 3.36 -4.23
CA LEU A 148 -8.50 4.52 -3.64
C LEU A 148 -8.87 5.79 -4.42
N GLN A 149 -8.93 6.90 -3.72
CA GLN A 149 -9.06 8.25 -4.27
C GLN A 149 -7.88 9.07 -3.77
N VAL A 150 -7.28 9.86 -4.66
CA VAL A 150 -6.16 10.75 -4.33
C VAL A 150 -6.48 12.17 -4.78
N LEU A 151 -5.93 13.17 -4.11
CA LEU A 151 -5.90 14.54 -4.60
C LEU A 151 -4.55 14.78 -5.31
N ARG A 152 -4.60 15.02 -6.63
CA ARG A 152 -3.41 15.26 -7.45
C ARG A 152 -2.61 16.46 -6.93
N GLY A 153 -1.29 16.30 -6.78
CA GLY A 153 -0.38 17.35 -6.32
C GLY A 153 -0.46 17.64 -4.82
N SER A 154 -1.23 16.88 -4.05
CA SER A 154 -1.35 17.08 -2.61
C SER A 154 -0.08 16.71 -1.83
N ASN A 155 0.84 15.93 -2.43
CA ASN A 155 2.16 15.67 -1.89
C ASN A 155 2.97 16.96 -1.61
N LEU A 156 2.72 18.01 -2.39
CA LEU A 156 3.41 19.30 -2.28
C LEU A 156 2.90 20.18 -1.13
N LEU A 157 1.80 19.80 -0.46
CA LEU A 157 1.25 20.56 0.67
C LEU A 157 2.07 20.46 1.96
N GLY A 158 3.02 19.52 2.00
CA GLY A 158 3.69 19.13 3.24
C GLY A 158 2.76 18.33 4.18
N ARG A 159 3.23 18.06 5.40
CA ARG A 159 2.44 17.35 6.41
C ARG A 159 1.30 18.23 6.92
N LEU A 160 0.09 17.71 6.87
CA LEU A 160 -1.09 18.30 7.49
C LEU A 160 -1.31 17.71 8.89
N ASP A 161 -1.95 18.50 9.76
CA ASP A 161 -2.34 17.99 11.07
C ASP A 161 -3.46 16.97 10.94
N HIS A 162 -3.27 15.83 11.62
CA HIS A 162 -4.24 14.77 11.72
C HIS A 162 -4.87 14.76 13.11
N GLY A 163 -6.15 14.46 13.15
CA GLY A 163 -6.94 14.34 14.38
C GLY A 163 -7.99 13.24 14.24
N THR A 164 -8.87 13.13 15.21
CA THR A 164 -9.96 12.15 15.18
C THR A 164 -11.05 12.63 14.22
N VAL A 165 -11.39 11.79 13.24
CA VAL A 165 -12.52 11.98 12.31
C VAL A 165 -13.38 10.72 12.39
N GLY A 166 -14.53 10.80 13.06
CA GLY A 166 -15.27 9.60 13.47
C GLY A 166 -14.41 8.75 14.40
N ASP A 167 -14.29 7.46 14.10
CA ASP A 167 -13.41 6.51 14.83
C ASP A 167 -12.03 6.34 14.16
N GLN A 168 -11.73 7.17 13.15
CA GLN A 168 -10.48 7.11 12.40
C GLN A 168 -9.62 8.35 12.66
N THR A 169 -8.34 8.23 12.40
CA THR A 169 -7.44 9.39 12.33
C THR A 169 -7.46 9.92 10.90
N GLY A 170 -7.71 11.20 10.74
CA GLY A 170 -7.79 11.85 9.43
C GLY A 170 -7.39 13.31 9.47
N THR A 171 -7.33 13.92 8.30
CA THR A 171 -7.04 15.35 8.14
C THR A 171 -8.25 16.19 8.56
N ASN A 172 -8.00 17.40 9.08
CA ASN A 172 -9.05 18.35 9.48
C ASN A 172 -10.10 18.55 8.39
N PRO A 173 -11.40 18.28 8.67
CA PRO A 173 -12.48 18.32 7.66
C PRO A 173 -12.70 19.70 7.01
N GLU A 174 -12.47 20.80 7.73
CA GLU A 174 -12.65 22.16 7.18
C GLU A 174 -11.55 22.47 6.16
N ARG A 175 -10.30 22.02 6.45
CA ARG A 175 -9.20 22.13 5.51
C ARG A 175 -9.45 21.26 4.28
N MET A 176 -9.99 20.06 4.47
CA MET A 176 -10.31 19.15 3.37
C MET A 176 -11.31 19.75 2.39
N LYS A 177 -12.35 20.44 2.84
CA LYS A 177 -13.30 21.13 1.94
C LYS A 177 -12.59 22.07 0.97
N VAL A 178 -11.63 22.87 1.48
CA VAL A 178 -10.86 23.80 0.65
C VAL A 178 -9.95 23.08 -0.34
N LEU A 179 -9.37 21.93 0.07
CA LEU A 179 -8.47 21.17 -0.79
C LEU A 179 -9.24 20.43 -1.89
N GLU A 180 -10.41 19.86 -1.58
CA GLU A 180 -11.27 19.21 -2.58
C GLU A 180 -11.83 20.21 -3.63
N GLU A 181 -11.97 21.48 -3.29
CA GLU A 181 -12.34 22.54 -4.25
C GLU A 181 -11.18 22.97 -5.16
N ARG A 182 -9.92 22.78 -4.73
CA ARG A 182 -8.74 23.31 -5.42
C ARG A 182 -7.92 22.28 -6.16
N LEU A 183 -7.96 21.04 -5.71
CA LEU A 183 -7.16 19.96 -6.26
C LEU A 183 -8.05 18.96 -7.01
N GLU A 184 -7.50 18.37 -8.04
CA GLU A 184 -8.20 17.35 -8.83
C GLU A 184 -8.34 16.04 -8.04
N LEU A 185 -9.59 15.59 -7.92
CA LEU A 185 -9.90 14.27 -7.36
C LEU A 185 -9.72 13.19 -8.42
N VAL A 186 -8.85 12.24 -8.14
CA VAL A 186 -8.57 11.09 -9.02
C VAL A 186 -9.04 9.80 -8.36
N HIS A 187 -9.92 9.07 -9.06
CA HIS A 187 -10.32 7.72 -8.66
C HIS A 187 -9.32 6.71 -9.21
N CYS A 188 -8.67 5.98 -8.33
CA CYS A 188 -7.65 4.99 -8.69
C CYS A 188 -8.29 3.66 -9.08
N GLU A 189 -8.99 3.64 -10.22
CA GLU A 189 -9.52 2.40 -10.78
C GLU A 189 -8.39 1.59 -11.42
N MET A 190 -8.28 0.32 -11.06
CA MET A 190 -7.15 -0.53 -11.45
C MET A 190 -7.63 -1.92 -11.86
N SER A 191 -7.02 -2.45 -12.92
CA SER A 191 -7.07 -3.88 -13.23
C SER A 191 -6.11 -4.67 -12.33
N PRO A 192 -6.35 -5.97 -12.08
CA PRO A 192 -5.41 -6.80 -11.36
C PRO A 192 -3.99 -6.70 -11.93
N GLY A 193 -2.99 -6.66 -11.06
CA GLY A 193 -1.57 -6.51 -11.43
C GLY A 193 -1.12 -5.07 -11.70
N THR A 194 -2.03 -4.09 -11.68
CA THR A 194 -1.65 -2.68 -11.68
C THR A 194 -1.10 -2.29 -10.31
N VAL A 195 0.00 -1.54 -10.29
CA VAL A 195 0.54 -0.93 -9.08
C VAL A 195 0.32 0.58 -9.13
N LEU A 196 -0.21 1.11 -8.04
CA LEU A 196 -0.29 2.54 -7.75
C LEU A 196 0.81 2.88 -6.74
N PHE A 197 1.79 3.66 -7.16
CA PHE A 197 2.76 4.27 -6.27
C PHE A 197 2.24 5.63 -5.81
N PHE A 198 2.39 5.97 -4.54
CA PHE A 198 2.00 7.29 -4.02
C PHE A 198 2.89 7.75 -2.88
N HIS A 199 3.16 9.04 -2.87
CA HIS A 199 4.02 9.69 -1.89
C HIS A 199 3.34 9.73 -0.51
N SER A 200 4.10 9.66 0.56
CA SER A 200 3.61 9.64 1.95
C SER A 200 2.74 10.85 2.33
N ASN A 201 2.94 12.00 1.69
CA ASN A 201 2.12 13.20 1.85
C ASN A 201 0.92 13.28 0.90
N THR A 202 0.76 12.36 -0.05
CA THR A 202 -0.42 12.36 -0.92
C THR A 202 -1.68 12.12 -0.11
N LEU A 203 -2.60 13.08 -0.14
CA LEU A 203 -3.91 12.93 0.47
C LEU A 203 -4.71 11.87 -0.26
N HIS A 204 -5.19 10.90 0.50
CA HIS A 204 -5.96 9.79 -0.06
C HIS A 204 -7.06 9.32 0.89
N ARG A 205 -8.07 8.71 0.30
CA ARG A 205 -9.21 8.08 1.00
C ARG A 205 -9.76 6.93 0.18
N SER A 206 -10.75 6.23 0.70
CA SER A 206 -11.55 5.31 -0.12
C SER A 206 -12.99 5.21 0.39
N ASP A 207 -13.93 5.23 -0.53
CA ASP A 207 -15.34 5.03 -0.24
C ASP A 207 -15.63 3.58 0.22
N PRO A 208 -16.80 3.33 0.84
CA PRO A 208 -17.21 1.97 1.16
C PRO A 208 -17.44 1.13 -0.09
N ASN A 209 -17.32 -0.19 0.06
CA ASN A 209 -17.70 -1.11 -1.00
C ASN A 209 -19.21 -1.28 -1.05
N THR A 210 -19.83 -0.80 -2.11
CA THR A 210 -21.28 -0.93 -2.38
C THR A 210 -21.59 -2.01 -3.41
N SER A 211 -20.58 -2.64 -4.00
CA SER A 211 -20.70 -3.66 -5.05
C SER A 211 -20.87 -5.08 -4.51
N SER A 212 -21.09 -6.02 -5.42
CA SER A 212 -21.06 -7.46 -5.12
C SER A 212 -19.66 -8.06 -5.14
N ASP A 213 -18.64 -7.30 -5.52
CA ASP A 213 -17.28 -7.76 -5.72
C ASP A 213 -16.38 -7.27 -4.56
N ALA A 214 -15.54 -8.15 -4.03
CA ALA A 214 -14.52 -7.75 -3.07
C ALA A 214 -13.45 -6.86 -3.73
N ARG A 215 -12.67 -6.15 -2.92
CA ARG A 215 -11.46 -5.45 -3.35
C ARG A 215 -10.30 -5.84 -2.45
N TRP A 216 -9.40 -6.64 -2.98
CA TRP A 216 -8.17 -7.04 -2.33
C TRP A 216 -7.00 -6.19 -2.84
N ALA A 217 -6.18 -5.70 -1.92
CA ALA A 217 -4.99 -4.94 -2.25
C ALA A 217 -3.87 -5.22 -1.25
N LEU A 218 -2.67 -5.49 -1.75
CA LEU A 218 -1.45 -5.50 -0.95
C LEU A 218 -0.83 -4.11 -1.00
N ILE A 219 -0.58 -3.54 0.17
CA ILE A 219 0.08 -2.23 0.30
C ILE A 219 1.43 -2.46 0.98
N CYS A 220 2.50 -2.03 0.31
CA CYS A 220 3.85 -2.07 0.84
C CYS A 220 4.35 -0.62 0.97
N CYS A 221 4.88 -0.27 2.14
CA CYS A 221 5.35 1.06 2.46
C CYS A 221 6.86 1.03 2.65
N TYR A 222 7.54 1.97 2.01
CA TYR A 222 9.00 2.07 2.02
C TYR A 222 9.44 3.41 2.56
N THR A 223 10.63 3.44 3.14
CA THR A 223 11.29 4.65 3.62
C THR A 223 12.71 4.73 3.05
N ALA A 224 13.20 5.93 2.84
CA ALA A 224 14.61 6.17 2.49
C ALA A 224 15.54 5.73 3.63
N VAL A 225 16.71 5.20 3.29
CA VAL A 225 17.70 4.69 4.25
C VAL A 225 18.09 5.73 5.30
N GLY A 226 18.13 7.02 4.93
CA GLY A 226 18.45 8.12 5.85
C GLY A 226 17.33 8.54 6.80
N ASN A 227 16.12 8.00 6.66
CA ASN A 227 14.92 8.44 7.40
C ASN A 227 14.53 7.48 8.53
N THR A 228 15.50 6.99 9.27
CA THR A 228 15.27 6.12 10.43
C THR A 228 14.51 6.86 11.54
N PRO A 229 13.44 6.30 12.13
CA PRO A 229 12.76 6.91 13.26
C PRO A 229 13.70 7.15 14.44
N PHE A 230 13.53 8.30 15.09
CA PHE A 230 14.30 8.64 16.28
C PHE A 230 13.67 8.10 17.58
N ILE A 231 12.42 7.61 17.52
CA ILE A 231 11.73 7.05 18.68
C ILE A 231 12.09 5.57 18.82
N GLU A 232 12.73 5.20 19.91
CA GLU A 232 13.13 3.84 20.21
C GLU A 232 11.89 2.93 20.37
N GLY A 233 11.86 1.80 19.68
CA GLY A 233 10.69 0.89 19.69
C GLY A 233 9.50 1.36 18.85
N ALA A 234 9.63 2.45 18.09
CA ALA A 234 8.66 2.81 17.06
C ALA A 234 8.59 1.70 15.98
N ALA A 235 7.39 1.50 15.45
CA ALA A 235 7.08 0.41 14.53
C ALA A 235 8.09 0.29 13.38
N GLY A 236 8.67 -0.89 13.23
CA GLY A 236 9.54 -1.30 12.14
C GLY A 236 10.99 -1.54 12.57
N ASP A 237 11.51 -2.70 12.24
CA ASP A 237 12.95 -2.94 12.25
C ASP A 237 13.54 -2.26 11.00
N PHE A 238 14.23 -1.15 11.21
CA PHE A 238 14.87 -0.35 10.15
C PHE A 238 16.23 -0.91 9.74
N THR A 239 16.29 -2.20 9.57
CA THR A 239 17.45 -2.85 8.96
C THR A 239 17.32 -2.77 7.44
N PRO A 240 18.34 -2.32 6.71
CA PRO A 240 18.34 -2.45 5.27
C PRO A 240 18.04 -3.89 4.89
N PHE A 241 17.00 -4.11 4.10
CA PHE A 241 16.64 -5.47 3.69
C PHE A 241 17.44 -5.89 2.46
N GLU A 242 17.69 -7.19 2.37
CA GLU A 242 18.34 -7.78 1.22
C GLU A 242 17.36 -7.79 0.03
N ARG A 243 17.81 -7.34 -1.14
CA ARG A 243 17.06 -7.49 -2.39
C ARG A 243 17.07 -8.96 -2.79
N TRP A 244 15.90 -9.52 -2.96
CA TRP A 244 15.77 -10.90 -3.39
C TRP A 244 15.98 -11.00 -4.90
N ASP A 245 16.80 -11.94 -5.29
CA ASP A 245 16.90 -12.32 -6.69
C ASP A 245 15.72 -13.21 -7.14
N ASP A 246 15.63 -13.45 -8.44
CA ASP A 246 14.53 -14.21 -9.01
C ASP A 246 14.50 -15.67 -8.53
N GLU A 247 15.61 -16.22 -8.07
CA GLU A 247 15.69 -17.60 -7.55
C GLU A 247 15.04 -17.66 -6.17
N ARG A 248 15.40 -16.76 -5.27
CA ARG A 248 14.82 -16.67 -3.93
C ARG A 248 13.33 -16.34 -3.97
N VAL A 249 12.91 -15.39 -4.86
CA VAL A 249 11.49 -15.08 -5.07
C VAL A 249 10.71 -16.33 -5.47
N ARG A 250 11.22 -17.12 -6.44
CA ARG A 250 10.54 -18.35 -6.87
C ARG A 250 10.50 -19.40 -5.76
N ALA A 251 11.60 -19.60 -5.05
CA ALA A 251 11.64 -20.56 -3.94
C ALA A 251 10.63 -20.21 -2.84
N ALA A 252 10.50 -18.92 -2.47
CA ALA A 252 9.54 -18.48 -1.48
C ALA A 252 8.07 -18.66 -1.94
N VAL A 253 7.79 -18.47 -3.22
CA VAL A 253 6.48 -18.72 -3.81
C VAL A 253 6.16 -20.21 -3.81
N ASP A 254 7.07 -21.06 -4.29
CA ASP A 254 6.92 -22.53 -4.33
C ASP A 254 6.70 -23.11 -2.93
N ASP A 255 7.46 -22.66 -1.94
CA ASP A 255 7.32 -23.08 -0.54
C ASP A 255 5.99 -22.66 0.07
N HIS A 256 5.49 -21.48 -0.29
CA HIS A 256 4.19 -21.01 0.18
C HIS A 256 3.06 -21.81 -0.46
N GLU A 257 3.10 -22.08 -1.76
CA GLU A 257 2.14 -22.95 -2.46
C GLU A 257 2.11 -24.36 -1.89
N ALA A 258 3.28 -24.94 -1.59
CA ALA A 258 3.37 -26.26 -0.98
C ALA A 258 2.72 -26.31 0.41
N ARG A 259 2.79 -25.23 1.19
CA ARG A 259 2.10 -25.11 2.48
C ARG A 259 0.59 -25.00 2.33
N LEU A 260 0.09 -24.41 1.25
CA LEU A 260 -1.34 -24.34 0.96
C LEU A 260 -1.93 -25.69 0.52
N ASN A 261 -1.13 -26.48 -0.19
CA ASN A 261 -1.50 -27.76 -0.76
C ASN A 261 -0.58 -28.87 -0.20
N PRO A 262 -0.65 -29.20 1.12
CA PRO A 262 0.16 -30.27 1.66
C PRO A 262 -0.18 -31.57 0.93
N ALA A 263 0.86 -32.24 0.42
CA ALA A 263 0.69 -33.57 -0.19
C ALA A 263 0.02 -34.49 0.81
N THR A 264 -1.16 -35.00 0.45
CA THR A 264 -1.96 -35.97 1.23
C THR A 264 -1.25 -37.30 1.38
#